data_44f43b595287792fad32461fb131055c
#
_entry.id   44f43b595287792fad32461fb131055c
#
_cell.length_a   1.000
_cell.length_b   1.000
_cell.length_c   1.000
_cell.angle_alpha   90.00
_cell.angle_beta   90.00
_cell.angle_gamma   90.00
#
_symmetry.space_group_name_H-M   'P 1'
#
loop_
_entity.id
_entity.type
_entity.pdbx_description
1 polymer ?
#
loop_
_entity_poly.entity_id
_entity_poly.type
_entity_poly.pdbx_seq_one_letter_code
_entity_poly.pdbx_strand_id
1 'polypeptide(L)'
;NIQAKARDKRYSLLANECQKNNIKYLLLGHHLNDLFENFLIRIVRGSGLNGLISFSKNTKYRGQDLNIMRPLLNLEKKDLLYISNEVFSFFVKDPSNINEDYKRTRIRNLLYSLEKEGLDIKKLKLTINNLKDSDESIKFYVDKNLKKNMVFLKKKNIYILSYNFFDQSHEIIFRSLTKLI
;
A
#
# COMPACT_ATOMS: atom_id res chain seq x y z
N ASN A 1 -13.99 -7.49 -13.23
CA ASN A 1 -14.03 -7.78 -11.79
C ASN A 1 -14.93 -6.74 -11.10
N ILE A 2 -16.12 -7.13 -10.71
CA ILE A 2 -17.17 -6.27 -10.12
C ILE A 2 -16.65 -5.59 -8.83
N GLN A 3 -15.96 -6.34 -7.96
CA GLN A 3 -15.43 -5.79 -6.70
C GLN A 3 -14.39 -4.68 -6.92
N ALA A 4 -13.52 -4.82 -7.91
CA ALA A 4 -12.53 -3.78 -8.21
C ALA A 4 -13.22 -2.50 -8.70
N LYS A 5 -14.20 -2.62 -9.60
CA LYS A 5 -14.99 -1.48 -10.09
C LYS A 5 -15.79 -0.82 -8.96
N ALA A 6 -16.44 -1.60 -8.10
CA ALA A 6 -17.19 -1.09 -6.94
C ALA A 6 -16.29 -0.35 -5.95
N ARG A 7 -15.08 -0.90 -5.70
CA ARG A 7 -14.07 -0.24 -4.88
C ARG A 7 -13.63 1.10 -5.50
N ASP A 8 -13.27 1.11 -6.78
CA ASP A 8 -12.84 2.33 -7.48
C ASP A 8 -13.93 3.40 -7.46
N LYS A 9 -15.18 3.02 -7.71
CA LYS A 9 -16.32 3.93 -7.65
C LYS A 9 -16.51 4.51 -6.25
N ARG A 10 -16.45 3.68 -5.21
CA ARG A 10 -16.55 4.13 -3.82
C ARG A 10 -15.47 5.15 -3.46
N TYR A 11 -14.21 4.86 -3.81
CA TYR A 11 -13.11 5.80 -3.54
C TYR A 11 -13.26 7.10 -4.31
N SER A 12 -13.72 7.05 -5.57
CA SER A 12 -13.98 8.26 -6.36
C SER A 12 -15.08 9.12 -5.75
N LEU A 13 -16.18 8.50 -5.28
CA LEU A 13 -17.27 9.23 -4.61
C LEU A 13 -16.79 9.88 -3.31
N LEU A 14 -16.06 9.13 -2.47
CA LEU A 14 -15.49 9.68 -1.23
C LEU A 14 -14.51 10.83 -1.50
N ALA A 15 -13.64 10.68 -2.51
CA ALA A 15 -12.69 11.74 -2.87
C ALA A 15 -13.41 13.00 -3.37
N ASN A 16 -14.45 12.86 -4.17
CA ASN A 16 -15.25 13.99 -4.63
C ASN A 16 -15.94 14.73 -3.46
N GLU A 17 -16.49 13.99 -2.49
CA GLU A 17 -17.08 14.62 -1.31
C GLU A 17 -16.03 15.29 -0.42
N CYS A 18 -14.86 14.68 -0.26
CA CYS A 18 -13.74 15.31 0.45
C CYS A 18 -13.33 16.62 -0.22
N GLN A 19 -13.23 16.64 -1.56
CA GLN A 19 -12.86 17.83 -2.32
C GLN A 19 -13.91 18.95 -2.18
N LYS A 20 -15.20 18.62 -2.32
CA LYS A 20 -16.30 19.60 -2.16
C LYS A 20 -16.30 20.27 -0.77
N ASN A 21 -15.93 19.53 0.25
CA ASN A 21 -15.95 20.00 1.63
C ASN A 21 -14.55 20.42 2.16
N ASN A 22 -13.54 20.56 1.28
CA ASN A 22 -12.16 20.90 1.64
C ASN A 22 -11.53 19.96 2.68
N ILE A 23 -11.92 18.67 2.66
CA ILE A 23 -11.39 17.65 3.56
C ILE A 23 -10.10 17.07 2.97
N LYS A 24 -8.98 17.20 3.70
CA LYS A 24 -7.65 16.73 3.28
C LYS A 24 -7.31 15.30 3.74
N TYR A 25 -8.06 14.76 4.68
CA TYR A 25 -7.77 13.46 5.30
C TYR A 25 -9.00 12.56 5.29
N LEU A 26 -8.87 11.39 4.64
CA LEU A 26 -9.87 10.34 4.63
C LEU A 26 -9.40 9.18 5.50
N LEU A 27 -10.11 8.91 6.59
CA LEU A 27 -9.82 7.81 7.50
C LEU A 27 -10.50 6.53 7.03
N LEU A 28 -9.74 5.44 6.99
CA LEU A 28 -10.25 4.11 6.63
C LEU A 28 -9.99 3.11 7.76
N GLY A 29 -11.01 2.29 8.07
CA GLY A 29 -10.99 1.27 9.12
C GLY A 29 -10.21 0.00 8.79
N HIS A 30 -9.17 0.08 7.92
CA HIS A 30 -8.31 -1.07 7.65
C HIS A 30 -7.44 -1.41 8.86
N HIS A 31 -7.28 -2.69 9.13
CA HIS A 31 -6.52 -3.23 10.26
C HIS A 31 -5.37 -4.15 9.80
N LEU A 32 -4.65 -4.74 10.74
CA LEU A 32 -3.45 -5.52 10.47
C LEU A 32 -3.70 -6.73 9.55
N ASN A 33 -4.82 -7.42 9.73
CA ASN A 33 -5.17 -8.54 8.85
C ASN A 33 -5.40 -8.10 7.40
N ASP A 34 -5.96 -6.89 7.16
CA ASP A 34 -6.09 -6.32 5.81
C ASP A 34 -4.73 -6.03 5.16
N LEU A 35 -3.72 -5.64 5.97
CA LEU A 35 -2.35 -5.47 5.49
C LEU A 35 -1.79 -6.80 4.97
N PHE A 36 -1.97 -7.87 5.72
CA PHE A 36 -1.48 -9.20 5.35
C PHE A 36 -2.22 -9.78 4.14
N GLU A 37 -3.55 -9.65 4.11
CA GLU A 37 -4.34 -10.01 2.93
C GLU A 37 -3.84 -9.28 1.68
N ASN A 38 -3.63 -7.97 1.79
CA ASN A 38 -3.16 -7.15 0.68
C ASN A 38 -1.75 -7.56 0.22
N PHE A 39 -0.86 -7.84 1.16
CA PHE A 39 0.50 -8.30 0.87
C PHE A 39 0.49 -9.61 0.08
N LEU A 40 -0.25 -10.63 0.52
CA LEU A 40 -0.37 -11.89 -0.20
C LEU A 40 -1.06 -11.73 -1.57
N ILE A 41 -2.11 -10.92 -1.66
CA ILE A 41 -2.75 -10.62 -2.96
C ILE A 41 -1.73 -10.05 -3.96
N ARG A 42 -0.78 -9.25 -3.49
CA ARG A 42 0.26 -8.64 -4.33
C ARG A 42 1.37 -9.62 -4.68
N ILE A 43 1.76 -10.51 -3.77
CA ILE A 43 2.67 -11.64 -4.09
C ILE A 43 2.08 -12.49 -5.22
N VAL A 44 0.82 -12.92 -5.08
CA VAL A 44 0.12 -13.73 -6.11
C VAL A 44 -0.03 -13.02 -7.45
N ARG A 45 0.10 -11.68 -7.48
CA ARG A 45 0.11 -10.87 -8.72
C ARG A 45 1.49 -10.64 -9.30
N GLY A 46 2.55 -11.13 -8.68
CA GLY A 46 3.93 -10.86 -9.10
C GLY A 46 4.36 -9.41 -8.88
N SER A 47 3.81 -8.72 -7.87
CA SER A 47 4.17 -7.33 -7.61
C SER A 47 5.62 -7.21 -7.16
N GLY A 48 6.36 -6.25 -7.71
CA GLY A 48 7.67 -5.86 -7.20
C GLY A 48 7.60 -5.15 -5.85
N LEU A 49 8.75 -4.77 -5.31
CA LEU A 49 8.93 -4.24 -3.95
C LEU A 49 7.96 -3.10 -3.62
N ASN A 50 7.90 -2.05 -4.44
CA ASN A 50 6.97 -0.93 -4.24
C ASN A 50 5.51 -1.39 -4.15
N GLY A 51 5.13 -2.36 -4.98
CA GLY A 51 3.80 -2.94 -4.96
C GLY A 51 3.51 -3.66 -3.65
N LEU A 52 4.43 -4.49 -3.16
CA LEU A 52 4.26 -5.28 -1.94
C LEU A 52 4.03 -4.40 -0.71
N ILE A 53 4.79 -3.31 -0.56
CA ILE A 53 4.75 -2.43 0.61
C ILE A 53 3.78 -1.25 0.47
N SER A 54 3.10 -1.09 -0.66
CA SER A 54 2.27 0.09 -0.97
C SER A 54 1.05 0.28 -0.05
N PHE A 55 0.62 -0.76 0.68
CA PHE A 55 -0.46 -0.66 1.65
C PHE A 55 0.07 -0.17 2.99
N SER A 56 0.16 1.15 3.16
CA SER A 56 0.76 1.81 4.31
C SER A 56 -0.26 2.60 5.13
N LYS A 57 0.16 3.11 6.31
CA LYS A 57 -0.69 3.95 7.18
C LYS A 57 -1.20 5.19 6.46
N ASN A 58 -0.33 5.85 5.67
CA ASN A 58 -0.65 7.08 4.96
C ASN A 58 -0.32 6.89 3.48
N THR A 59 -1.27 7.24 2.61
CA THR A 59 -1.07 7.23 1.15
C THR A 59 -1.81 8.40 0.53
N LYS A 60 -1.20 9.05 -0.45
CA LYS A 60 -1.91 10.04 -1.28
C LYS A 60 -2.89 9.35 -2.23
N TYR A 61 -4.05 9.92 -2.42
CA TYR A 61 -5.03 9.40 -3.35
C TYR A 61 -4.74 9.92 -4.77
N ARG A 62 -4.28 9.04 -5.67
CA ARG A 62 -4.07 9.33 -7.12
C ARG A 62 -3.37 10.67 -7.40
N GLY A 63 -2.41 11.09 -6.58
CA GLY A 63 -1.72 12.37 -6.73
C GLY A 63 -2.51 13.62 -6.35
N GLN A 64 -3.74 13.47 -5.87
CA GLN A 64 -4.58 14.57 -5.39
C GLN A 64 -4.16 15.05 -3.98
N ASP A 65 -4.62 16.24 -3.57
CA ASP A 65 -4.42 16.77 -2.20
C ASP A 65 -5.38 16.09 -1.19
N LEU A 66 -5.49 14.77 -1.27
CA LEU A 66 -6.25 13.94 -0.35
C LEU A 66 -5.36 12.84 0.20
N ASN A 67 -5.20 12.80 1.52
CA ASN A 67 -4.44 11.79 2.23
C ASN A 67 -5.38 10.72 2.79
N ILE A 68 -5.14 9.47 2.40
CA ILE A 68 -5.84 8.31 2.96
C ILE A 68 -5.03 7.84 4.16
N MET A 69 -5.67 7.85 5.33
CA MET A 69 -5.08 7.40 6.58
C MET A 69 -5.72 6.10 7.06
N ARG A 70 -4.91 5.19 7.62
CA ARG A 70 -5.34 3.90 8.17
C ARG A 70 -4.83 3.77 9.61
N PRO A 71 -5.49 4.44 10.56
CA PRO A 71 -5.01 4.51 11.95
C PRO A 71 -4.96 3.13 12.63
N LEU A 72 -5.86 2.22 12.27
CA LEU A 72 -6.00 0.90 12.88
C LEU A 72 -5.07 -0.17 12.29
N LEU A 73 -4.15 0.19 11.38
CA LEU A 73 -3.33 -0.77 10.64
C LEU A 73 -2.35 -1.59 11.51
N ASN A 74 -2.15 -1.20 12.74
CA ASN A 74 -1.31 -1.93 13.71
C ASN A 74 -2.12 -2.82 14.66
N LEU A 75 -3.44 -2.74 14.64
CA LEU A 75 -4.34 -3.50 15.51
C LEU A 75 -4.82 -4.76 14.80
N GLU A 76 -4.95 -5.84 15.54
CA GLU A 76 -5.52 -7.08 15.04
C GLU A 76 -7.05 -7.00 15.00
N LYS A 77 -7.66 -7.76 14.12
CA LYS A 77 -9.12 -7.83 14.04
C LYS A 77 -9.76 -8.27 15.35
N LYS A 78 -9.11 -9.20 16.10
CA LYS A 78 -9.62 -9.67 17.39
C LYS A 78 -9.74 -8.55 18.42
N ASP A 79 -8.77 -7.61 18.45
CA ASP A 79 -8.77 -6.48 19.38
C ASP A 79 -9.93 -5.52 19.07
N LEU A 80 -10.19 -5.29 17.78
CA LEU A 80 -11.31 -4.46 17.31
C LEU A 80 -12.67 -5.10 17.61
N LEU A 81 -12.79 -6.42 17.47
CA LEU A 81 -13.98 -7.15 17.85
C LEU A 81 -14.23 -7.09 19.36
N TYR A 82 -13.19 -7.25 20.16
CA TYR A 82 -13.26 -7.09 21.62
C TYR A 82 -13.81 -5.72 22.00
N ILE A 83 -13.18 -4.64 21.48
CA ILE A 83 -13.63 -3.26 21.73
C ILE A 83 -15.08 -3.06 21.27
N SER A 84 -15.47 -3.60 20.09
CA SER A 84 -16.83 -3.46 19.59
C SER A 84 -17.86 -4.11 20.50
N ASN A 85 -17.56 -5.28 21.06
CA ASN A 85 -18.44 -5.96 22.00
C ASN A 85 -18.53 -5.23 23.33
N GLU A 86 -17.40 -4.79 23.91
CA GLU A 86 -17.37 -4.11 25.21
C GLU A 86 -18.03 -2.73 25.17
N VAL A 87 -17.85 -1.96 24.08
CA VAL A 87 -18.32 -0.57 23.99
C VAL A 87 -19.72 -0.49 23.36
N PHE A 88 -19.99 -1.28 22.32
CA PHE A 88 -21.23 -1.19 21.52
C PHE A 88 -22.16 -2.39 21.73
N SER A 89 -21.70 -3.46 22.37
CA SER A 89 -22.42 -4.71 22.60
C SER A 89 -22.87 -5.44 21.33
N PHE A 90 -22.44 -5.00 20.16
CA PHE A 90 -22.74 -5.68 18.89
C PHE A 90 -21.73 -5.34 17.78
N PHE A 91 -21.71 -6.18 16.74
CA PHE A 91 -21.10 -5.88 15.45
C PHE A 91 -21.88 -6.55 14.32
N VAL A 92 -21.88 -5.92 13.16
CA VAL A 92 -22.57 -6.46 11.97
C VAL A 92 -21.70 -7.49 11.27
N LYS A 93 -22.23 -8.68 11.05
CA LYS A 93 -21.61 -9.73 10.24
C LYS A 93 -22.04 -9.57 8.78
N ASP A 94 -21.10 -9.26 7.90
CA ASP A 94 -21.37 -9.21 6.46
C ASP A 94 -21.26 -10.63 5.88
N PRO A 95 -22.33 -11.19 5.29
CA PRO A 95 -22.33 -12.54 4.70
C PRO A 95 -21.29 -12.70 3.58
N SER A 96 -20.91 -11.62 2.90
CA SER A 96 -19.91 -11.67 1.84
C SER A 96 -18.51 -12.07 2.34
N ASN A 97 -18.25 -11.96 3.64
CA ASN A 97 -16.95 -12.29 4.25
C ASN A 97 -16.63 -13.80 4.25
N ILE A 98 -17.64 -14.66 4.07
CA ILE A 98 -17.47 -16.13 4.04
C ILE A 98 -17.59 -16.69 2.62
N ASN A 99 -17.98 -15.91 1.62
CA ASN A 99 -18.10 -16.37 0.25
C ASN A 99 -16.73 -16.56 -0.41
N GLU A 100 -16.39 -17.80 -0.77
CA GLU A 100 -15.10 -18.19 -1.38
C GLU A 100 -14.96 -17.79 -2.86
N ASP A 101 -16.02 -17.34 -3.53
CA ASP A 101 -15.91 -16.72 -4.85
C ASP A 101 -15.03 -15.47 -4.80
N TYR A 102 -14.93 -14.86 -3.64
CA TYR A 102 -14.10 -13.67 -3.45
C TYR A 102 -12.64 -14.00 -3.15
N LYS A 103 -11.73 -13.41 -3.94
CA LYS A 103 -10.29 -13.60 -3.79
C LYS A 103 -9.80 -13.35 -2.36
N ARG A 104 -10.38 -12.38 -1.65
CA ARG A 104 -9.99 -12.07 -0.27
C ARG A 104 -10.31 -13.19 0.70
N THR A 105 -11.46 -13.83 0.56
CA THR A 105 -11.85 -14.98 1.39
C THR A 105 -10.86 -16.13 1.20
N ARG A 106 -10.52 -16.46 -0.07
CA ARG A 106 -9.50 -17.49 -0.35
C ARG A 106 -8.12 -17.14 0.21
N ILE A 107 -7.72 -15.87 0.19
CA ILE A 107 -6.44 -15.42 0.79
C ILE A 107 -6.46 -15.54 2.32
N ARG A 108 -7.60 -15.32 2.99
CA ARG A 108 -7.73 -15.58 4.43
C ARG A 108 -7.56 -17.06 4.77
N ASN A 109 -8.16 -17.94 3.96
CA ASN A 109 -7.99 -19.38 4.13
C ASN A 109 -6.52 -19.80 3.91
N LEU A 110 -5.83 -19.19 2.93
CA LEU A 110 -4.40 -19.40 2.71
C LEU A 110 -3.56 -18.89 3.90
N LEU A 111 -3.86 -17.72 4.45
CA LEU A 111 -3.20 -17.19 5.64
C LEU A 111 -3.33 -18.18 6.82
N TYR A 112 -4.53 -18.69 7.06
CA TYR A 112 -4.76 -19.68 8.10
C TYR A 112 -3.94 -20.95 7.90
N SER A 113 -3.78 -21.41 6.65
CA SER A 113 -2.92 -22.56 6.34
C SER A 113 -1.45 -22.25 6.62
N LEU A 114 -0.97 -21.07 6.25
CA LEU A 114 0.39 -20.63 6.52
C LEU A 114 0.67 -20.43 8.02
N GLU A 115 -0.34 -20.05 8.81
CA GLU A 115 -0.24 -19.97 10.26
C GLU A 115 0.02 -21.35 10.88
N LYS A 116 -0.60 -22.41 10.35
CA LYS A 116 -0.33 -23.79 10.77
C LYS A 116 1.11 -24.25 10.47
N GLU A 117 1.69 -23.72 9.38
CA GLU A 117 3.10 -23.96 9.01
C GLU A 117 4.08 -23.04 9.76
N GLY A 118 3.60 -22.32 10.78
CA GLY A 118 4.42 -21.49 11.66
C GLY A 118 4.62 -20.05 11.21
N LEU A 119 3.89 -19.57 10.22
CA LEU A 119 3.79 -18.14 9.93
C LEU A 119 2.96 -17.48 11.02
N ASP A 120 3.54 -16.55 11.77
CA ASP A 120 2.82 -15.74 12.73
C ASP A 120 2.79 -14.25 12.30
N ILE A 121 1.94 -13.50 12.97
CA ILE A 121 1.76 -12.06 12.75
C ILE A 121 3.09 -11.29 12.91
N LYS A 122 3.94 -11.68 13.88
CA LYS A 122 5.22 -11.01 14.15
C LYS A 122 6.19 -11.23 13.00
N LYS A 123 6.31 -12.47 12.49
CA LYS A 123 7.19 -12.85 11.37
C LYS A 123 6.77 -12.13 10.09
N LEU A 124 5.48 -12.11 9.77
CA LEU A 124 4.98 -11.43 8.57
C LEU A 124 5.17 -9.91 8.65
N LYS A 125 4.93 -9.33 9.83
CA LYS A 125 5.17 -7.90 10.08
C LYS A 125 6.65 -7.56 9.95
N LEU A 126 7.54 -8.41 10.48
CA LEU A 126 9.00 -8.26 10.34
C LEU A 126 9.41 -8.29 8.87
N THR A 127 8.93 -9.25 8.08
CA THR A 127 9.20 -9.34 6.64
C THR A 127 8.78 -8.06 5.92
N ILE A 128 7.56 -7.57 6.18
CA ILE A 128 7.07 -6.33 5.55
C ILE A 128 7.92 -5.12 5.95
N ASN A 129 8.37 -5.04 7.19
CA ASN A 129 9.23 -3.95 7.65
C ASN A 129 10.61 -4.02 6.98
N ASN A 130 11.25 -5.18 6.92
CA ASN A 130 12.53 -5.36 6.22
C ASN A 130 12.44 -4.95 4.74
N LEU A 131 11.31 -5.26 4.07
CA LEU A 131 11.07 -4.82 2.71
C LEU A 131 10.92 -3.29 2.60
N LYS A 132 10.30 -2.64 3.60
CA LYS A 132 10.20 -1.16 3.63
C LYS A 132 11.57 -0.51 3.82
N ASP A 133 12.38 -1.03 4.73
CA ASP A 133 13.74 -0.53 4.98
C ASP A 133 14.62 -0.67 3.72
N SER A 134 14.47 -1.79 3.00
CA SER A 134 15.11 -2.00 1.70
C SER A 134 14.66 -0.97 0.65
N ASP A 135 13.36 -0.68 0.59
CA ASP A 135 12.80 0.32 -0.33
C ASP A 135 13.27 1.75 0.01
N GLU A 136 13.39 2.08 1.29
CA GLU A 136 13.95 3.37 1.73
C GLU A 136 15.41 3.53 1.31
N SER A 137 16.20 2.46 1.43
CA SER A 137 17.59 2.44 0.94
C SER A 137 17.66 2.67 -0.57
N ILE A 138 16.82 2.00 -1.35
CA ILE A 138 16.74 2.20 -2.80
C ILE A 138 16.33 3.64 -3.13
N LYS A 139 15.32 4.19 -2.46
CA LYS A 139 14.90 5.59 -2.64
C LYS A 139 16.02 6.58 -2.37
N PHE A 140 16.78 6.36 -1.31
CA PHE A 140 17.95 7.19 -1.01
C PHE A 140 18.95 7.24 -2.18
N TYR A 141 19.27 6.08 -2.76
CA TYR A 141 20.19 6.02 -3.89
C TYR A 141 19.59 6.59 -5.18
N VAL A 142 18.30 6.41 -5.42
CA VAL A 142 17.58 7.04 -6.53
C VAL A 142 17.66 8.56 -6.42
N ASP A 143 17.37 9.12 -5.26
CA ASP A 143 17.42 10.57 -5.03
C ASP A 143 18.86 11.11 -5.16
N LYS A 144 19.85 10.35 -4.67
CA LYS A 144 21.27 10.67 -4.83
C LYS A 144 21.69 10.67 -6.31
N ASN A 145 21.25 9.67 -7.08
CA ASN A 145 21.51 9.58 -8.51
C ASN A 145 20.92 10.77 -9.27
N LEU A 146 19.64 11.06 -9.05
CA LEU A 146 18.96 12.20 -9.66
C LEU A 146 19.65 13.53 -9.30
N LYS A 147 19.91 13.75 -8.01
CA LYS A 147 20.54 15.00 -7.55
C LYS A 147 21.94 15.22 -8.11
N LYS A 148 22.73 14.15 -8.28
CA LYS A 148 24.13 14.24 -8.71
C LYS A 148 24.30 14.20 -10.22
N ASN A 149 23.46 13.45 -10.92
CA ASN A 149 23.69 13.03 -12.31
C ASN A 149 22.62 13.54 -13.28
N MET A 150 21.68 14.40 -12.85
CA MET A 150 20.62 14.97 -13.68
C MET A 150 20.59 16.49 -13.54
N VAL A 151 20.43 17.19 -14.67
CA VAL A 151 20.15 18.61 -14.73
C VAL A 151 18.87 18.85 -15.53
N PHE A 152 17.94 19.61 -14.95
CA PHE A 152 16.72 20.00 -15.64
C PHE A 152 16.85 21.39 -16.26
N LEU A 153 16.80 21.49 -17.58
CA LEU A 153 16.80 22.75 -18.33
C LEU A 153 15.38 23.28 -18.49
N LYS A 154 14.95 24.12 -17.54
CA LYS A 154 13.57 24.66 -17.47
C LYS A 154 13.13 25.35 -18.76
N LYS A 155 14.02 26.14 -19.41
CA LYS A 155 13.72 26.86 -20.66
C LYS A 155 13.38 25.95 -21.84
N LYS A 156 13.95 24.76 -21.88
CA LYS A 156 13.77 23.79 -22.98
C LYS A 156 12.89 22.59 -22.58
N ASN A 157 12.49 22.52 -21.32
CA ASN A 157 11.76 21.37 -20.75
C ASN A 157 12.48 20.01 -21.01
N ILE A 158 13.82 19.98 -20.82
CA ILE A 158 14.65 18.83 -21.12
C ILE A 158 15.44 18.43 -19.87
N TYR A 159 15.55 17.12 -19.64
CA TYR A 159 16.51 16.54 -18.68
C TYR A 159 17.80 16.18 -19.39
N ILE A 160 18.93 16.61 -18.85
CA ILE A 160 20.28 16.17 -19.27
C ILE A 160 20.77 15.19 -18.20
N LEU A 161 21.18 14.00 -18.65
CA LEU A 161 21.70 12.94 -17.79
C LEU A 161 23.18 12.77 -18.09
N SER A 162 24.03 12.74 -17.04
CA SER A 162 25.45 12.43 -17.20
C SER A 162 25.66 10.93 -17.43
N TYR A 163 26.83 10.54 -17.94
CA TYR A 163 27.19 9.12 -18.10
C TYR A 163 27.07 8.34 -16.77
N ASN A 164 27.48 8.92 -15.66
CA ASN A 164 27.41 8.31 -14.34
C ASN A 164 25.95 8.05 -13.85
N PHE A 165 24.95 8.63 -14.49
CA PHE A 165 23.53 8.31 -14.24
C PHE A 165 23.25 6.84 -14.53
N PHE A 166 23.88 6.29 -15.56
CA PHE A 166 23.73 4.92 -16.02
C PHE A 166 24.74 3.95 -15.40
N ASP A 167 25.73 4.47 -14.65
CA ASP A 167 26.69 3.68 -13.89
C ASP A 167 26.15 3.38 -12.48
N GLN A 168 24.97 2.77 -12.44
CA GLN A 168 24.23 2.39 -11.24
C GLN A 168 23.63 1.00 -11.43
N SER A 169 23.09 0.40 -10.34
CA SER A 169 22.31 -0.84 -10.49
C SER A 169 21.05 -0.61 -11.32
N HIS A 170 20.60 -1.65 -12.02
CA HIS A 170 19.42 -1.58 -12.89
C HIS A 170 18.18 -0.97 -12.17
N GLU A 171 17.92 -1.37 -10.93
CA GLU A 171 16.78 -0.87 -10.15
C GLU A 171 16.89 0.64 -9.87
N ILE A 172 18.10 1.14 -9.59
CA ILE A 172 18.33 2.58 -9.37
C ILE A 172 18.11 3.36 -10.65
N ILE A 173 18.65 2.88 -11.79
CA ILE A 173 18.46 3.52 -13.11
C ILE A 173 16.97 3.54 -13.45
N PHE A 174 16.29 2.40 -13.39
CA PHE A 174 14.89 2.25 -13.73
C PHE A 174 14.00 3.20 -12.91
N ARG A 175 14.18 3.21 -11.57
CA ARG A 175 13.38 4.11 -10.71
C ARG A 175 13.74 5.58 -10.88
N SER A 176 15.00 5.89 -11.18
CA SER A 176 15.41 7.27 -11.47
C SER A 176 14.73 7.77 -12.75
N LEU A 177 14.72 6.98 -13.82
CA LEU A 177 14.01 7.31 -15.06
C LEU A 177 12.50 7.45 -14.85
N THR A 178 11.87 6.53 -14.11
CA THR A 178 10.43 6.58 -13.81
C THR A 178 10.01 7.84 -13.04
N LYS A 179 10.95 8.48 -12.29
CA LYS A 179 10.66 9.75 -11.62
C LYS A 179 10.75 10.97 -12.52
N LEU A 180 11.36 10.84 -13.70
CA LEU A 180 11.53 11.94 -14.67
C LEU A 180 10.38 12.00 -15.69
N ILE A 181 9.64 10.90 -15.86
CA ILE A 181 8.48 10.76 -16.74
C ILE A 181 7.20 11.04 -15.97
#